data_eebb4eb912949b53e06b41d3a9e27876
#
_entry.id   eebb4eb912949b53e06b41d3a9e27876
#
_cell.length_a   1.000
_cell.length_b   1.000
_cell.length_c   1.000
_cell.angle_alpha   90.00
_cell.angle_beta   90.00
_cell.angle_gamma   90.00
#
_symmetry.space_group_name_H-M   'P 1'
#
loop_
_entity.id
_entity.type
_entity.pdbx_description
1 polymer ?
#
loop_
_entity_poly.entity_id
_entity_poly.type
_entity_poly.pdbx_seq_one_letter_code
_entity_poly.pdbx_strand_id
1 'polypeptide(L)'
;MSHDQIVHDQIVQEAPAFSVMADTTPDTSNKDQMSVVVRYVVDDKPVEHLLSLTVLEDKSGDGHATEILRTLNKYNVDIRKLYFQSYDFAACMSGMYNGCQKKLNDKVKEDFPQKEIPYIHGQAHRLNTFVERSCKASTLVSSMFVILQTLYTFFSSSTKRSAALETEQNNIEGALKLRNLSQTRWIARSESWISFESIISLLQKIIDKELHSDANTQDQAKALLKKMKRYDFIFSLATMRFIMRHCKVLVVQLQEEGLNLLEALTLLSTTTKALEKIRNEDDVDNQVQAAAAMARQVGSDPGRRIPFLPPEKSDAKKI
;
A
#
# COMPACT_ATOMS: atom_id res chain seq x y z
N MET A 1 31.03 -18.43 -12.08
CA MET A 1 30.46 -17.20 -12.67
C MET A 1 29.88 -16.37 -11.54
N SER A 2 30.04 -15.07 -11.58
CA SER A 2 29.33 -14.20 -10.64
C SER A 2 27.85 -14.16 -10.98
N HIS A 3 27.02 -13.87 -10.00
CA HIS A 3 25.56 -13.67 -10.23
C HIS A 3 25.29 -12.64 -11.35
N ASP A 4 26.06 -11.56 -11.35
CA ASP A 4 26.01 -10.50 -12.36
C ASP A 4 26.23 -11.02 -13.79
N GLN A 5 27.16 -11.96 -13.98
CA GLN A 5 27.45 -12.55 -15.30
C GLN A 5 26.29 -13.42 -15.78
N ILE A 6 25.66 -14.20 -14.89
CA ILE A 6 24.53 -15.07 -15.25
C ILE A 6 23.35 -14.22 -15.70
N VAL A 7 23.03 -13.15 -14.96
CA VAL A 7 21.94 -12.23 -15.31
C VAL A 7 22.17 -11.57 -16.68
N HIS A 8 23.39 -11.09 -16.92
CA HIS A 8 23.77 -10.50 -18.20
C HIS A 8 23.60 -11.49 -19.35
N ASP A 9 24.10 -12.71 -19.20
CA ASP A 9 24.05 -13.73 -20.25
C ASP A 9 22.59 -14.10 -20.60
N GLN A 10 21.71 -14.25 -19.60
CA GLN A 10 20.30 -14.52 -19.82
C GLN A 10 19.58 -13.37 -20.53
N ILE A 11 19.75 -12.14 -20.07
CA ILE A 11 19.08 -10.98 -20.69
C ILE A 11 19.51 -10.77 -22.14
N VAL A 12 20.80 -10.94 -22.44
CA VAL A 12 21.35 -10.69 -23.76
C VAL A 12 21.09 -11.84 -24.71
N GLN A 13 21.20 -13.08 -24.25
CA GLN A 13 21.10 -14.27 -25.11
C GLN A 13 19.66 -14.75 -25.30
N GLU A 14 18.85 -14.77 -24.27
CA GLU A 14 17.51 -15.41 -24.28
C GLU A 14 16.38 -14.43 -24.50
N ALA A 15 16.47 -13.21 -23.95
CA ALA A 15 15.37 -12.25 -24.03
C ALA A 15 15.43 -11.41 -25.32
N PRO A 16 14.46 -11.54 -26.23
CA PRO A 16 14.35 -10.66 -27.41
C PRO A 16 13.88 -9.24 -27.03
N ALA A 17 13.24 -9.11 -25.87
CA ALA A 17 12.66 -7.87 -25.34
C ALA A 17 12.63 -7.91 -23.80
N PHE A 18 12.77 -6.74 -23.19
CA PHE A 18 12.60 -6.59 -21.74
C PHE A 18 11.90 -5.27 -21.38
N SER A 19 11.42 -5.21 -20.15
CA SER A 19 10.96 -3.98 -19.52
C SER A 19 11.82 -3.64 -18.30
N VAL A 20 11.92 -2.36 -17.97
CA VAL A 20 12.58 -1.88 -16.74
C VAL A 20 11.53 -1.44 -15.73
N MET A 21 11.75 -1.80 -14.47
CA MET A 21 10.99 -1.34 -13.32
C MET A 21 11.95 -0.69 -12.34
N ALA A 22 11.51 0.38 -11.68
CA ALA A 22 12.29 1.02 -10.63
C ALA A 22 11.38 1.53 -9.52
N ASP A 23 11.90 1.48 -8.31
CA ASP A 23 11.25 2.01 -7.11
C ASP A 23 12.29 2.63 -6.20
N THR A 24 11.91 3.67 -5.46
CA THR A 24 12.79 4.38 -4.54
C THR A 24 12.17 4.41 -3.16
N THR A 25 12.90 3.90 -2.17
CA THR A 25 12.44 3.81 -0.78
C THR A 25 13.52 4.36 0.16
N PRO A 26 13.20 5.27 1.09
CA PRO A 26 14.14 5.71 2.10
C PRO A 26 14.53 4.54 3.03
N ASP A 27 15.81 4.39 3.29
CA ASP A 27 16.33 3.47 4.29
C ASP A 27 16.17 4.01 5.72
N THR A 28 16.62 3.24 6.70
CA THR A 28 16.60 3.64 8.12
C THR A 28 17.47 4.87 8.43
N SER A 29 18.39 5.22 7.52
CA SER A 29 19.29 6.38 7.61
C SER A 29 18.75 7.59 6.81
N ASN A 30 17.50 7.53 6.31
CA ASN A 30 16.88 8.54 5.43
C ASN A 30 17.61 8.76 4.10
N LYS A 31 18.36 7.76 3.62
CA LYS A 31 18.91 7.75 2.27
C LYS A 31 17.96 7.02 1.35
N ASP A 32 17.64 7.62 0.20
CA ASP A 32 16.78 6.97 -0.78
C ASP A 32 17.57 5.88 -1.51
N GLN A 33 17.11 4.64 -1.35
CA GLN A 33 17.62 3.47 -2.05
C GLN A 33 16.78 3.25 -3.30
N MET A 34 17.40 3.30 -4.47
CA MET A 34 16.74 3.00 -5.73
C MET A 34 17.04 1.57 -6.15
N SER A 35 15.99 0.80 -6.37
CA SER A 35 16.06 -0.53 -7.00
C SER A 35 15.80 -0.40 -8.50
N VAL A 36 16.58 -1.10 -9.31
CA VAL A 36 16.35 -1.25 -10.74
C VAL A 36 16.19 -2.73 -11.05
N VAL A 37 15.03 -3.10 -11.56
CA VAL A 37 14.64 -4.47 -11.90
C VAL A 37 14.36 -4.54 -13.39
N VAL A 38 14.78 -5.62 -14.04
CA VAL A 38 14.40 -5.94 -15.41
C VAL A 38 13.46 -7.13 -15.42
N ARG A 39 12.46 -7.08 -16.30
CA ARG A 39 11.50 -8.17 -16.51
C ARG A 39 11.51 -8.57 -17.97
N TYR A 40 11.64 -9.85 -18.23
CA TYR A 40 11.67 -10.45 -19.57
C TYR A 40 11.01 -11.84 -19.54
N VAL A 41 10.91 -12.48 -20.70
CA VAL A 41 10.27 -13.81 -20.82
C VAL A 41 11.30 -14.81 -21.30
N VAL A 42 11.38 -15.95 -20.61
CA VAL A 42 12.17 -17.13 -20.95
C VAL A 42 11.25 -18.34 -20.87
N ASP A 43 11.22 -19.15 -21.93
CA ASP A 43 10.36 -20.35 -21.99
C ASP A 43 8.90 -20.08 -21.60
N ASP A 44 8.32 -19.00 -22.17
CA ASP A 44 6.96 -18.53 -21.94
C ASP A 44 6.67 -18.14 -20.46
N LYS A 45 7.69 -17.99 -19.64
CA LYS A 45 7.57 -17.56 -18.25
C LYS A 45 8.18 -16.18 -18.04
N PRO A 46 7.48 -15.28 -17.33
CA PRO A 46 8.07 -14.01 -16.93
C PRO A 46 9.15 -14.25 -15.86
N VAL A 47 10.25 -13.54 -16.00
CA VAL A 47 11.39 -13.57 -15.08
C VAL A 47 11.73 -12.14 -14.69
N GLU A 48 11.96 -11.91 -13.41
CA GLU A 48 12.38 -10.63 -12.86
C GLU A 48 13.77 -10.74 -12.22
N HIS A 49 14.66 -9.82 -12.58
CA HIS A 49 15.98 -9.73 -11.98
C HIS A 49 16.25 -8.33 -11.42
N LEU A 50 16.66 -8.29 -10.16
CA LEU A 50 17.19 -7.09 -9.53
C LEU A 50 18.61 -6.83 -10.05
N LEU A 51 18.78 -5.79 -10.86
CA LEU A 51 20.09 -5.40 -11.38
C LEU A 51 20.88 -4.57 -10.38
N SER A 52 20.24 -3.64 -9.69
CA SER A 52 20.93 -2.79 -8.72
C SER A 52 20.02 -2.37 -7.56
N LEU A 53 20.65 -2.13 -6.42
CA LEU A 53 20.12 -1.40 -5.29
C LEU A 53 21.16 -0.37 -4.90
N THR A 54 20.92 0.92 -5.18
CA THR A 54 21.91 1.99 -5.02
C THR A 54 21.31 3.20 -4.31
N VAL A 55 22.14 3.94 -3.58
CA VAL A 55 21.73 5.22 -3.01
C VAL A 55 21.55 6.22 -4.15
N LEU A 56 20.37 6.82 -4.24
CA LEU A 56 20.07 7.85 -5.21
C LEU A 56 20.37 9.23 -4.64
N GLU A 57 21.32 9.94 -5.24
CA GLU A 57 21.71 11.29 -4.83
C GLU A 57 20.80 12.35 -5.44
N ASP A 58 20.53 12.24 -6.74
CA ASP A 58 19.62 13.15 -7.46
C ASP A 58 18.22 12.55 -7.54
N LYS A 59 17.29 13.07 -6.73
CA LYS A 59 15.90 12.65 -6.63
C LYS A 59 14.98 13.23 -7.72
N SER A 60 15.51 13.93 -8.69
CA SER A 60 14.77 14.43 -9.85
C SER A 60 14.42 13.28 -10.82
N GLY A 61 13.46 13.52 -11.72
CA GLY A 61 13.16 12.54 -12.77
C GLY A 61 14.36 12.30 -13.69
N ASP A 62 15.22 13.30 -13.89
CA ASP A 62 16.45 13.15 -14.66
C ASP A 62 17.48 12.28 -13.95
N GLY A 63 17.65 12.47 -12.62
CA GLY A 63 18.51 11.63 -11.80
C GLY A 63 18.09 10.16 -11.81
N HIS A 64 16.78 9.88 -11.66
CA HIS A 64 16.25 8.52 -11.79
C HIS A 64 16.52 7.92 -13.17
N ALA A 65 16.26 8.64 -14.25
CA ALA A 65 16.49 8.17 -15.62
C ALA A 65 17.99 7.90 -15.88
N THR A 66 18.86 8.76 -15.38
CA THR A 66 20.32 8.60 -15.48
C THR A 66 20.79 7.35 -14.75
N GLU A 67 20.27 7.10 -13.53
CA GLU A 67 20.64 5.92 -12.75
C GLU A 67 20.18 4.62 -13.42
N ILE A 68 18.96 4.61 -14.02
CA ILE A 68 18.48 3.47 -14.81
C ILE A 68 19.44 3.20 -15.98
N LEU A 69 19.77 4.20 -16.78
CA LEU A 69 20.68 4.03 -17.93
C LEU A 69 22.06 3.61 -17.49
N ARG A 70 22.60 4.19 -16.40
CA ARG A 70 23.88 3.81 -15.83
C ARG A 70 23.87 2.33 -15.42
N THR A 71 22.78 1.86 -14.82
CA THR A 71 22.63 0.45 -14.41
C THR A 71 22.55 -0.45 -15.64
N LEU A 72 21.72 -0.16 -16.63
CA LEU A 72 21.63 -0.96 -17.86
C LEU A 72 22.98 -1.04 -18.58
N ASN A 73 23.71 0.08 -18.69
CA ASN A 73 25.04 0.12 -19.29
C ASN A 73 26.07 -0.70 -18.50
N LYS A 74 26.04 -0.64 -17.16
CA LYS A 74 26.93 -1.42 -16.29
C LYS A 74 26.82 -2.92 -16.58
N TYR A 75 25.63 -3.40 -16.85
CA TYR A 75 25.34 -4.80 -17.15
C TYR A 75 25.37 -5.10 -18.67
N ASN A 76 25.79 -4.14 -19.50
CA ASN A 76 25.83 -4.24 -20.97
C ASN A 76 24.48 -4.68 -21.58
N VAL A 77 23.38 -4.29 -20.96
CA VAL A 77 22.02 -4.62 -21.44
C VAL A 77 21.70 -3.77 -22.67
N ASP A 78 21.31 -4.42 -23.76
CA ASP A 78 21.02 -3.74 -25.02
C ASP A 78 19.73 -2.92 -24.93
N ILE A 79 19.86 -1.60 -24.88
CA ILE A 79 18.74 -0.66 -24.77
C ILE A 79 17.78 -0.75 -25.97
N ARG A 80 18.21 -1.29 -27.10
CA ARG A 80 17.34 -1.53 -28.26
C ARG A 80 16.26 -2.57 -27.96
N LYS A 81 16.50 -3.44 -26.97
CA LYS A 81 15.55 -4.46 -26.49
C LYS A 81 14.64 -3.98 -25.34
N LEU A 82 14.80 -2.73 -24.87
CA LEU A 82 13.94 -2.13 -23.85
C LEU A 82 12.64 -1.66 -24.50
N TYR A 83 11.51 -2.27 -24.16
CA TYR A 83 10.19 -1.97 -24.78
C TYR A 83 9.21 -1.27 -23.85
N PHE A 84 9.33 -1.43 -22.54
CA PHE A 84 8.43 -0.82 -21.56
C PHE A 84 9.18 -0.36 -20.33
N GLN A 85 8.61 0.63 -19.65
CA GLN A 85 9.08 1.11 -18.35
C GLN A 85 7.90 1.18 -17.38
N SER A 86 8.14 0.82 -16.10
CA SER A 86 7.09 0.81 -15.07
C SER A 86 7.61 1.33 -13.74
N TYR A 87 6.93 2.32 -13.21
CA TYR A 87 7.26 2.99 -11.94
C TYR A 87 5.98 3.33 -11.17
N ASP A 88 6.12 3.89 -9.98
CA ASP A 88 5.03 4.42 -9.19
C ASP A 88 4.47 5.76 -9.75
N PHE A 89 3.50 6.34 -9.03
CA PHE A 89 2.86 7.61 -9.38
C PHE A 89 3.55 8.85 -8.83
N ALA A 90 4.70 8.73 -8.16
CA ALA A 90 5.42 9.89 -7.70
C ALA A 90 5.70 10.86 -8.87
N ALA A 91 5.57 12.16 -8.65
CA ALA A 91 5.73 13.15 -9.72
C ALA A 91 7.11 13.09 -10.38
N CYS A 92 8.15 12.74 -9.61
CA CYS A 92 9.52 12.54 -10.14
C CYS A 92 9.61 11.29 -11.04
N MET A 93 8.70 10.32 -10.93
CA MET A 93 8.68 9.09 -11.73
C MET A 93 7.71 9.21 -12.91
N SER A 94 6.46 9.57 -12.66
CA SER A 94 5.36 9.53 -13.65
C SER A 94 5.10 10.86 -14.37
N GLY A 95 5.74 11.95 -13.96
CA GLY A 95 5.49 13.29 -14.52
C GLY A 95 5.67 13.36 -16.04
N MET A 96 4.70 13.97 -16.75
CA MET A 96 4.67 14.04 -18.22
C MET A 96 5.79 14.89 -18.82
N TYR A 97 6.34 15.83 -18.06
CA TYR A 97 7.38 16.76 -18.56
C TYR A 97 8.75 16.50 -17.94
N ASN A 98 8.80 16.30 -16.63
CA ASN A 98 10.04 16.19 -15.86
C ASN A 98 10.14 14.87 -15.07
N GLY A 99 9.21 13.95 -15.24
CA GLY A 99 9.28 12.62 -14.62
C GLY A 99 10.31 11.72 -15.30
N CYS A 100 10.79 10.74 -14.55
CA CYS A 100 11.73 9.71 -15.02
C CYS A 100 11.28 9.10 -16.35
N GLN A 101 9.98 8.77 -16.48
CA GLN A 101 9.42 8.18 -17.69
C GLN A 101 9.66 9.02 -18.95
N LYS A 102 9.57 10.34 -18.82
CA LYS A 102 9.82 11.27 -19.93
C LYS A 102 11.31 11.42 -20.19
N LYS A 103 12.09 11.63 -19.13
CA LYS A 103 13.56 11.81 -19.22
C LYS A 103 14.27 10.59 -19.78
N LEU A 104 13.82 9.37 -19.39
CA LEU A 104 14.35 8.14 -19.98
C LEU A 104 14.09 8.06 -21.48
N ASN A 105 12.85 8.36 -21.91
CA ASN A 105 12.51 8.42 -23.33
C ASN A 105 13.35 9.45 -24.09
N ASP A 106 13.54 10.66 -23.53
CA ASP A 106 14.30 11.72 -24.17
C ASP A 106 15.77 11.31 -24.37
N LYS A 107 16.42 10.77 -23.33
CA LYS A 107 17.81 10.29 -23.38
C LYS A 107 17.98 9.14 -24.39
N VAL A 108 17.04 8.20 -24.44
CA VAL A 108 17.09 7.09 -25.39
C VAL A 108 16.88 7.57 -26.82
N LYS A 109 16.08 8.59 -27.06
CA LYS A 109 15.86 9.17 -28.40
C LYS A 109 17.07 9.93 -28.93
N GLU A 110 18.01 10.36 -28.11
CA GLU A 110 19.28 10.93 -28.57
C GLU A 110 20.05 9.95 -29.45
N ASP A 111 20.11 8.65 -29.06
CA ASP A 111 20.80 7.62 -29.80
C ASP A 111 19.88 6.86 -30.77
N PHE A 112 18.58 6.76 -30.43
CA PHE A 112 17.56 5.99 -31.17
C PHE A 112 16.30 6.85 -31.41
N PRO A 113 16.31 7.80 -32.36
CA PRO A 113 15.24 8.81 -32.53
C PRO A 113 13.82 8.24 -32.73
N GLN A 114 13.70 7.04 -33.30
CA GLN A 114 12.40 6.39 -33.56
C GLN A 114 11.93 5.52 -32.40
N LYS A 115 12.74 5.36 -31.36
CA LYS A 115 12.39 4.48 -30.24
C LYS A 115 11.50 5.20 -29.25
N GLU A 116 10.42 4.53 -28.89
CA GLU A 116 9.58 4.93 -27.76
C GLU A 116 9.50 3.80 -26.75
N ILE A 117 9.56 4.16 -25.49
CA ILE A 117 9.45 3.23 -24.35
C ILE A 117 8.18 3.64 -23.58
N PRO A 118 7.02 3.02 -23.88
CA PRO A 118 5.77 3.32 -23.21
C PRO A 118 5.90 3.11 -21.69
N TYR A 119 5.32 4.05 -20.95
CA TYR A 119 5.25 3.97 -19.49
C TYR A 119 3.97 3.26 -19.06
N ILE A 120 4.11 2.25 -18.22
CA ILE A 120 3.01 1.49 -17.62
C ILE A 120 3.04 1.72 -16.11
N HIS A 121 1.94 2.19 -15.58
CA HIS A 121 1.81 2.39 -14.13
C HIS A 121 1.82 1.05 -13.38
N GLY A 122 2.49 0.98 -12.25
CA GLY A 122 2.41 -0.15 -11.32
C GLY A 122 0.96 -0.36 -10.83
N GLN A 123 0.32 -1.45 -11.26
CA GLN A 123 -1.13 -1.65 -11.03
C GLN A 123 -1.48 -1.83 -9.55
N ALA A 124 -0.65 -2.52 -8.78
CA ALA A 124 -0.84 -2.68 -7.34
C ALA A 124 -0.78 -1.33 -6.61
N HIS A 125 0.12 -0.44 -7.02
CA HIS A 125 0.20 0.92 -6.49
C HIS A 125 -1.04 1.76 -6.87
N ARG A 126 -1.53 1.63 -8.10
CA ARG A 126 -2.79 2.28 -8.55
C ARG A 126 -3.96 1.91 -7.67
N LEU A 127 -4.14 0.62 -7.38
CA LEU A 127 -5.23 0.14 -6.53
C LEU A 127 -5.12 0.71 -5.12
N ASN A 128 -3.93 0.73 -4.52
CA ASN A 128 -3.70 1.37 -3.23
C ASN A 128 -4.09 2.85 -3.23
N THR A 129 -3.65 3.61 -4.22
CA THR A 129 -3.96 5.04 -4.35
C THR A 129 -5.45 5.27 -4.58
N PHE A 130 -6.11 4.43 -5.37
CA PHE A 130 -7.56 4.49 -5.58
C PHE A 130 -8.32 4.26 -4.28
N VAL A 131 -7.97 3.21 -3.53
CA VAL A 131 -8.59 2.91 -2.22
C VAL A 131 -8.36 4.06 -1.24
N GLU A 132 -7.17 4.62 -1.18
CA GLU A 132 -6.85 5.78 -0.35
C GLU A 132 -7.73 6.98 -0.67
N ARG A 133 -7.85 7.35 -1.93
CA ARG A 133 -8.68 8.48 -2.37
C ARG A 133 -10.17 8.23 -2.07
N SER A 134 -10.64 7.02 -2.31
CA SER A 134 -12.01 6.63 -1.98
C SER A 134 -12.30 6.71 -0.49
N CYS A 135 -11.35 6.30 0.36
CA CYS A 135 -11.46 6.42 1.81
C CYS A 135 -11.49 7.89 2.27
N LYS A 136 -10.73 8.76 1.64
CA LYS A 136 -10.71 10.21 1.96
C LYS A 136 -12.03 10.92 1.60
N ALA A 137 -12.82 10.37 0.70
CA ALA A 137 -14.13 10.91 0.37
C ALA A 137 -15.16 10.76 1.50
N SER A 138 -14.94 9.83 2.44
CA SER A 138 -15.80 9.65 3.61
C SER A 138 -15.18 10.29 4.85
N THR A 139 -15.89 11.25 5.47
CA THR A 139 -15.45 11.88 6.72
C THR A 139 -15.33 10.89 7.88
N LEU A 140 -16.23 9.90 7.95
CA LEU A 140 -16.19 8.84 8.95
C LEU A 140 -14.93 7.98 8.81
N VAL A 141 -14.65 7.52 7.59
CA VAL A 141 -13.46 6.70 7.30
C VAL A 141 -12.19 7.51 7.50
N SER A 142 -12.14 8.77 7.06
CA SER A 142 -11.00 9.66 7.31
C SER A 142 -10.74 9.85 8.80
N SER A 143 -11.79 10.08 9.59
CA SER A 143 -11.67 10.24 11.06
C SER A 143 -11.15 8.96 11.73
N MET A 144 -11.60 7.79 11.28
CA MET A 144 -11.10 6.50 11.75
C MET A 144 -9.59 6.37 11.50
N PHE A 145 -9.11 6.72 10.31
CA PHE A 145 -7.68 6.65 10.00
C PHE A 145 -6.84 7.63 10.83
N VAL A 146 -7.36 8.83 11.12
CA VAL A 146 -6.68 9.75 12.05
C VAL A 146 -6.52 9.14 13.44
N ILE A 147 -7.55 8.45 13.94
CA ILE A 147 -7.48 7.76 15.24
C ILE A 147 -6.44 6.64 15.20
N LEU A 148 -6.43 5.82 14.15
CA LEU A 148 -5.44 4.74 13.99
C LEU A 148 -3.99 5.28 13.92
N GLN A 149 -3.77 6.39 13.20
CA GLN A 149 -2.46 7.03 13.16
C GLN A 149 -2.05 7.58 14.52
N THR A 150 -2.99 8.17 15.25
CA THR A 150 -2.73 8.68 16.61
C THR A 150 -2.37 7.54 17.57
N LEU A 151 -3.04 6.40 17.45
CA LEU A 151 -2.70 5.18 18.20
C LEU A 151 -1.29 4.69 17.89
N TYR A 152 -0.94 4.60 16.62
CA TYR A 152 0.42 4.22 16.22
C TYR A 152 1.46 5.16 16.84
N THR A 153 1.27 6.47 16.70
CA THR A 153 2.18 7.47 17.27
C THR A 153 2.26 7.37 18.80
N PHE A 154 1.12 7.16 19.46
CA PHE A 154 1.06 6.99 20.92
C PHE A 154 1.89 5.79 21.39
N PHE A 155 1.76 4.63 20.75
CA PHE A 155 2.53 3.46 21.14
C PHE A 155 4.00 3.53 20.69
N SER A 156 4.29 4.00 19.49
CA SER A 156 5.66 4.06 18.95
C SER A 156 6.54 5.13 19.59
N SER A 157 5.96 6.15 20.20
CA SER A 157 6.72 7.23 20.89
C SER A 157 7.31 6.82 22.23
N SER A 158 7.09 5.59 22.70
CA SER A 158 7.68 5.07 23.93
C SER A 158 8.06 3.60 23.78
N THR A 159 9.30 3.27 24.07
CA THR A 159 9.81 1.89 24.05
C THR A 159 9.03 0.97 24.97
N LYS A 160 8.63 1.45 26.15
CA LYS A 160 7.81 0.69 27.11
C LYS A 160 6.42 0.38 26.57
N ARG A 161 5.74 1.39 25.98
CA ARG A 161 4.42 1.19 25.38
C ARG A 161 4.48 0.30 24.15
N SER A 162 5.53 0.46 23.32
CA SER A 162 5.76 -0.39 22.16
C SER A 162 5.97 -1.85 22.53
N ALA A 163 6.81 -2.12 23.56
CA ALA A 163 7.05 -3.48 24.06
C ALA A 163 5.78 -4.11 24.68
N ALA A 164 4.99 -3.34 25.44
CA ALA A 164 3.73 -3.82 26.00
C ALA A 164 2.73 -4.19 24.90
N LEU A 165 2.62 -3.37 23.85
CA LEU A 165 1.77 -3.66 22.69
C LEU A 165 2.23 -4.91 21.95
N GLU A 166 3.53 -5.08 21.75
CA GLU A 166 4.10 -6.26 21.10
C GLU A 166 3.82 -7.53 21.89
N THR A 167 3.93 -7.48 23.22
CA THR A 167 3.60 -8.61 24.12
C THR A 167 2.14 -9.01 23.99
N GLU A 168 1.21 -8.06 24.01
CA GLU A 168 -0.23 -8.33 23.86
C GLU A 168 -0.54 -8.90 22.47
N GLN A 169 0.11 -8.38 21.42
CA GLN A 169 -0.09 -8.86 20.05
C GLN A 169 0.47 -10.27 19.82
N ASN A 170 1.60 -10.62 20.42
CA ASN A 170 2.20 -11.95 20.29
C ASN A 170 1.33 -13.06 20.92
N ASN A 171 0.42 -12.71 21.84
CA ASN A 171 -0.53 -13.65 22.46
C ASN A 171 -1.76 -13.92 21.58
N ILE A 172 -1.89 -13.27 20.43
CA ILE A 172 -3.05 -13.42 19.54
C ILE A 172 -2.58 -14.03 18.22
N GLU A 173 -3.08 -15.21 17.89
CA GLU A 173 -2.80 -15.86 16.63
C GLU A 173 -3.26 -14.99 15.44
N GLY A 174 -2.34 -14.69 14.51
CA GLY A 174 -2.60 -13.85 13.35
C GLY A 174 -2.67 -12.34 13.64
N ALA A 175 -2.32 -11.88 14.84
CA ALA A 175 -2.23 -10.45 15.14
C ALA A 175 -1.06 -9.83 14.36
N LEU A 176 -1.33 -8.77 13.63
CA LEU A 176 -0.30 -8.00 12.95
C LEU A 176 0.12 -6.79 13.78
N LYS A 177 1.41 -6.50 13.73
CA LYS A 177 1.98 -5.31 14.38
C LYS A 177 1.30 -4.05 13.90
N LEU A 178 0.91 -3.18 14.83
CA LEU A 178 0.44 -1.84 14.53
C LEU A 178 1.56 -1.09 13.78
N ARG A 179 1.29 -0.69 12.53
CA ARG A 179 2.28 -0.06 11.65
C ARG A 179 1.91 1.39 11.38
N ASN A 180 2.93 2.20 11.07
CA ASN A 180 2.72 3.54 10.57
C ASN A 180 1.77 3.51 9.37
N LEU A 181 0.81 4.43 9.37
CA LEU A 181 -0.08 4.64 8.26
C LEU A 181 0.67 5.33 7.11
N SER A 182 1.76 4.71 6.59
CA SER A 182 2.42 5.23 5.40
C SER A 182 1.44 5.26 4.23
N GLN A 183 1.53 6.27 3.38
CA GLN A 183 0.58 6.51 2.29
C GLN A 183 0.54 5.38 1.24
N THR A 184 1.54 4.49 1.23
CA THR A 184 1.75 3.52 0.15
C THR A 184 1.18 2.12 0.39
N ARG A 185 0.64 1.79 1.60
CA ARG A 185 0.22 0.42 1.95
C ARG A 185 -1.13 0.34 2.66
N TRP A 186 -2.14 0.96 2.09
CA TRP A 186 -3.50 1.02 2.66
C TRP A 186 -4.13 -0.37 2.87
N ILE A 187 -3.89 -1.29 1.98
CA ILE A 187 -4.47 -2.64 2.03
C ILE A 187 -3.84 -3.49 3.13
N ALA A 188 -2.54 -3.33 3.41
CA ALA A 188 -1.89 -3.99 4.54
C ALA A 188 -2.43 -3.56 5.92
N ARG A 189 -3.17 -2.46 5.98
CA ARG A 189 -3.77 -1.91 7.22
C ARG A 189 -5.03 -2.66 7.67
N SER A 190 -5.69 -3.39 6.78
CA SER A 190 -6.90 -4.15 7.12
C SER A 190 -6.66 -5.21 8.19
N GLU A 191 -5.41 -5.58 8.39
CA GLU A 191 -4.99 -6.62 9.32
C GLU A 191 -4.66 -6.08 10.73
N SER A 192 -4.47 -4.76 10.89
CA SER A 192 -4.25 -4.10 12.21
C SER A 192 -5.45 -4.25 13.17
N TRP A 193 -6.53 -4.77 12.66
CA TRP A 193 -7.79 -4.95 13.36
C TRP A 193 -7.81 -6.07 14.39
N ILE A 194 -7.05 -7.15 14.19
CA ILE A 194 -7.07 -8.34 15.09
C ILE A 194 -6.64 -7.95 16.50
N SER A 195 -5.95 -6.83 16.65
CA SER A 195 -5.47 -6.30 17.94
C SER A 195 -6.39 -5.26 18.59
N PHE A 196 -7.63 -5.04 18.10
CA PHE A 196 -8.49 -3.97 18.60
C PHE A 196 -8.83 -4.11 20.10
N GLU A 197 -9.24 -5.30 20.52
CA GLU A 197 -9.57 -5.58 21.93
C GLU A 197 -8.32 -5.46 22.83
N SER A 198 -7.18 -5.96 22.35
CA SER A 198 -5.91 -5.84 23.07
C SER A 198 -5.46 -4.39 23.23
N ILE A 199 -5.65 -3.56 22.21
CA ILE A 199 -5.35 -2.13 22.27
C ILE A 199 -6.24 -1.45 23.32
N ILE A 200 -7.54 -1.77 23.35
CA ILE A 200 -8.47 -1.26 24.36
C ILE A 200 -8.04 -1.69 25.77
N SER A 201 -7.74 -2.97 25.97
CA SER A 201 -7.24 -3.51 27.23
C SER A 201 -5.96 -2.80 27.68
N LEU A 202 -5.02 -2.63 26.76
CA LEU A 202 -3.74 -1.98 27.06
C LEU A 202 -3.90 -0.49 27.41
N LEU A 203 -4.77 0.24 26.70
CA LEU A 203 -5.10 1.61 27.06
C LEU A 203 -5.72 1.70 28.44
N GLN A 204 -6.58 0.74 28.83
CA GLN A 204 -7.16 0.68 30.15
C GLN A 204 -6.10 0.44 31.24
N LYS A 205 -5.16 -0.51 31.02
CA LYS A 205 -4.02 -0.75 31.93
C LYS A 205 -3.16 0.50 32.14
N ILE A 206 -2.97 1.32 31.09
CA ILE A 206 -2.24 2.60 31.19
C ILE A 206 -3.02 3.59 32.06
N ILE A 207 -4.34 3.68 31.89
CA ILE A 207 -5.21 4.57 32.65
C ILE A 207 -5.24 4.18 34.12
N ASP A 208 -5.30 2.88 34.42
CA ASP A 208 -5.39 2.32 35.79
C ASP A 208 -4.04 2.25 36.49
N LYS A 209 -2.97 2.78 35.86
CA LYS A 209 -1.58 2.81 36.36
C LYS A 209 -0.93 1.45 36.55
N GLU A 210 -1.47 0.40 35.95
CA GLU A 210 -0.81 -0.92 35.92
C GLU A 210 0.47 -0.89 35.06
N LEU A 211 0.52 0.01 34.09
CA LEU A 211 1.74 0.39 33.35
C LEU A 211 2.17 1.77 33.88
N HIS A 212 3.41 1.88 34.36
CA HIS A 212 3.99 3.15 34.82
C HIS A 212 3.82 4.25 33.74
N SER A 213 2.95 5.21 34.00
CA SER A 213 2.60 6.30 33.12
C SER A 213 2.43 7.60 33.91
N ASP A 214 2.87 8.71 33.33
CA ASP A 214 2.59 10.05 33.82
C ASP A 214 1.15 10.49 33.54
N ALA A 215 0.71 11.56 34.20
CA ALA A 215 -0.66 12.08 34.03
C ALA A 215 -1.00 12.44 32.58
N ASN A 216 -0.07 13.01 31.83
CA ASN A 216 -0.27 13.37 30.42
C ASN A 216 -0.50 12.12 29.56
N THR A 217 0.29 11.08 29.76
CA THR A 217 0.13 9.78 29.07
C THR A 217 -1.23 9.15 29.39
N GLN A 218 -1.67 9.21 30.66
CA GLN A 218 -2.99 8.71 31.06
C GLN A 218 -4.13 9.48 30.37
N ASP A 219 -4.03 10.80 30.30
CA ASP A 219 -5.05 11.64 29.67
C ASP A 219 -5.11 11.42 28.14
N GLN A 220 -3.97 11.20 27.51
CA GLN A 220 -3.91 10.79 26.10
C GLN A 220 -4.56 9.41 25.89
N ALA A 221 -4.27 8.44 26.75
CA ALA A 221 -4.88 7.11 26.71
C ALA A 221 -6.40 7.16 26.91
N LYS A 222 -6.91 7.97 27.87
CA LYS A 222 -8.35 8.19 28.06
C LYS A 222 -9.03 8.79 26.83
N ALA A 223 -8.38 9.80 26.21
CA ALA A 223 -8.91 10.45 25.01
C ALA A 223 -8.97 9.47 23.81
N LEU A 224 -7.95 8.63 23.63
CA LEU A 224 -7.91 7.59 22.60
C LEU A 224 -8.96 6.52 22.86
N LEU A 225 -9.06 6.00 24.07
CA LEU A 225 -10.05 5.00 24.45
C LEU A 225 -11.48 5.48 24.20
N LYS A 226 -11.77 6.74 24.59
CA LYS A 226 -13.07 7.38 24.31
C LYS A 226 -13.39 7.45 22.82
N LYS A 227 -12.40 7.78 21.97
CA LYS A 227 -12.59 7.83 20.51
C LYS A 227 -12.79 6.43 19.93
N MET A 228 -12.03 5.43 20.38
CA MET A 228 -12.13 4.05 19.90
C MET A 228 -13.45 3.37 20.27
N LYS A 229 -14.02 3.71 21.43
CA LYS A 229 -15.34 3.19 21.86
C LYS A 229 -16.53 3.87 21.19
N ARG A 230 -16.33 4.84 20.32
CA ARG A 230 -17.43 5.43 19.55
C ARG A 230 -17.93 4.45 18.49
N TYR A 231 -19.24 4.35 18.36
CA TYR A 231 -19.84 3.44 17.40
C TYR A 231 -19.48 3.78 15.95
N ASP A 232 -19.38 5.07 15.59
CA ASP A 232 -18.96 5.52 14.27
C ASP A 232 -17.53 5.05 13.90
N PHE A 233 -16.62 5.04 14.86
CA PHE A 233 -15.28 4.48 14.67
C PHE A 233 -15.34 2.96 14.46
N ILE A 234 -16.05 2.22 15.32
CA ILE A 234 -16.18 0.76 15.25
C ILE A 234 -16.84 0.33 13.94
N PHE A 235 -17.90 1.02 13.53
CA PHE A 235 -18.59 0.76 12.27
C PHE A 235 -17.66 0.99 11.06
N SER A 236 -17.01 2.17 11.01
CA SER A 236 -16.07 2.49 9.93
C SER A 236 -14.96 1.46 9.82
N LEU A 237 -14.46 1.01 10.94
CA LEU A 237 -13.39 0.03 11.06
C LEU A 237 -13.86 -1.35 10.56
N ALA A 238 -15.05 -1.83 10.99
CA ALA A 238 -15.64 -3.10 10.54
C ALA A 238 -15.88 -3.10 9.02
N THR A 239 -16.48 -2.05 8.52
CA THR A 239 -16.77 -1.87 7.09
C THR A 239 -15.48 -1.83 6.27
N MET A 240 -14.48 -1.07 6.70
CA MET A 240 -13.21 -0.99 5.99
C MET A 240 -12.46 -2.31 6.01
N ARG A 241 -12.49 -3.05 7.11
CA ARG A 241 -11.94 -4.42 7.15
C ARG A 241 -12.56 -5.31 6.09
N PHE A 242 -13.87 -5.28 5.98
CA PHE A 242 -14.60 -6.09 5.01
C PHE A 242 -14.19 -5.74 3.57
N ILE A 243 -14.20 -4.47 3.19
CA ILE A 243 -13.79 -3.99 1.87
C ILE A 243 -12.33 -4.33 1.58
N MET A 244 -11.44 -4.04 2.53
CA MET A 244 -9.99 -4.24 2.35
C MET A 244 -9.60 -5.71 2.18
N ARG A 245 -10.34 -6.64 2.78
CA ARG A 245 -10.08 -8.09 2.57
C ARG A 245 -10.25 -8.48 1.11
N HIS A 246 -11.26 -7.95 0.42
CA HIS A 246 -11.46 -8.20 -1.02
C HIS A 246 -10.35 -7.55 -1.85
N CYS A 247 -9.97 -6.33 -1.53
CA CYS A 247 -8.88 -5.63 -2.23
C CYS A 247 -7.50 -6.28 -1.98
N LYS A 248 -7.27 -6.86 -0.79
CA LYS A 248 -5.99 -7.50 -0.46
C LYS A 248 -5.69 -8.68 -1.38
N VAL A 249 -6.67 -9.55 -1.62
CA VAL A 249 -6.50 -10.70 -2.52
C VAL A 249 -6.03 -10.24 -3.89
N LEU A 250 -6.69 -9.22 -4.45
CA LEU A 250 -6.30 -8.65 -5.73
C LEU A 250 -4.89 -8.07 -5.71
N VAL A 251 -4.51 -7.30 -4.67
CA VAL A 251 -3.17 -6.70 -4.60
C VAL A 251 -2.07 -7.75 -4.50
N VAL A 252 -2.27 -8.79 -3.68
CA VAL A 252 -1.29 -9.88 -3.56
C VAL A 252 -1.11 -10.56 -4.90
N GLN A 253 -2.19 -10.91 -5.58
CA GLN A 253 -2.13 -11.57 -6.88
C GLN A 253 -1.55 -10.68 -7.98
N LEU A 254 -1.82 -9.36 -7.98
CA LEU A 254 -1.20 -8.41 -8.91
C LEU A 254 0.30 -8.22 -8.69
N GLN A 255 0.84 -8.70 -7.58
CA GLN A 255 2.27 -8.67 -7.26
C GLN A 255 2.98 -9.99 -7.54
N GLU A 256 2.26 -11.01 -7.98
CA GLU A 256 2.86 -12.31 -8.33
C GLU A 256 3.69 -12.19 -9.62
N GLU A 257 4.92 -12.68 -9.59
CA GLU A 257 5.86 -12.63 -10.71
C GLU A 257 5.31 -13.32 -11.96
N GLY A 258 4.62 -14.44 -11.77
CA GLY A 258 4.06 -15.25 -12.85
C GLY A 258 2.78 -14.72 -13.49
N LEU A 259 2.18 -13.63 -12.95
CA LEU A 259 0.89 -13.13 -13.42
C LEU A 259 0.98 -12.59 -14.86
N ASN A 260 0.10 -13.07 -15.72
CA ASN A 260 -0.06 -12.54 -17.08
C ASN A 260 -1.21 -11.52 -17.17
N LEU A 261 -1.29 -10.81 -18.28
CA LEU A 261 -2.27 -9.73 -18.49
C LEU A 261 -3.73 -10.24 -18.43
N LEU A 262 -4.00 -11.41 -19.00
CA LEU A 262 -5.37 -11.96 -19.05
C LEU A 262 -5.86 -12.35 -17.67
N GLU A 263 -5.00 -12.97 -16.87
CA GLU A 263 -5.27 -13.28 -15.46
C GLU A 263 -5.51 -12.00 -14.66
N ALA A 264 -4.66 -10.98 -14.83
CA ALA A 264 -4.81 -9.69 -14.16
C ALA A 264 -6.16 -9.04 -14.48
N LEU A 265 -6.59 -9.03 -15.74
CA LEU A 265 -7.90 -8.50 -16.16
C LEU A 265 -9.07 -9.30 -15.56
N THR A 266 -8.93 -10.62 -15.50
CA THR A 266 -9.93 -11.51 -14.90
C THR A 266 -10.06 -11.25 -13.40
N LEU A 267 -8.95 -11.09 -12.68
CA LEU A 267 -8.91 -10.76 -11.26
C LEU A 267 -9.56 -9.41 -10.97
N LEU A 268 -9.24 -8.39 -11.78
CA LEU A 268 -9.85 -7.06 -11.68
C LEU A 268 -11.37 -7.13 -11.86
N SER A 269 -11.84 -7.81 -12.91
CA SER A 269 -13.26 -7.99 -13.20
C SER A 269 -13.97 -8.72 -12.05
N THR A 270 -13.39 -9.81 -11.56
CA THR A 270 -13.96 -10.61 -10.47
C THR A 270 -14.05 -9.80 -9.18
N THR A 271 -12.99 -9.06 -8.84
CA THR A 271 -12.98 -8.22 -7.62
C THR A 271 -13.98 -7.07 -7.74
N THR A 272 -14.11 -6.44 -8.91
CA THR A 272 -15.10 -5.37 -9.16
C THR A 272 -16.51 -5.92 -8.95
N LYS A 273 -16.85 -7.06 -9.56
CA LYS A 273 -18.16 -7.71 -9.38
C LYS A 273 -18.43 -8.09 -7.92
N ALA A 274 -17.41 -8.57 -7.20
CA ALA A 274 -17.55 -8.86 -5.77
C ALA A 274 -17.85 -7.60 -4.95
N LEU A 275 -17.15 -6.49 -5.22
CA LEU A 275 -17.39 -5.20 -4.56
C LEU A 275 -18.77 -4.61 -4.92
N GLU A 276 -19.24 -4.79 -6.14
CA GLU A 276 -20.59 -4.39 -6.55
C GLU A 276 -21.66 -5.21 -5.82
N LYS A 277 -21.44 -6.53 -5.72
CA LYS A 277 -22.38 -7.45 -5.06
C LYS A 277 -22.58 -7.12 -3.58
N ILE A 278 -21.56 -6.70 -2.87
CA ILE A 278 -21.65 -6.34 -1.44
C ILE A 278 -22.34 -5.00 -1.17
N ARG A 279 -22.78 -4.27 -2.20
CA ARG A 279 -23.55 -3.01 -2.06
C ARG A 279 -25.05 -3.22 -1.93
N ASN A 280 -25.50 -4.44 -1.68
CA ASN A 280 -26.90 -4.74 -1.39
C ASN A 280 -27.26 -4.47 0.09
N GLU A 281 -28.57 -4.38 0.38
CA GLU A 281 -29.06 -4.07 1.73
C GLU A 281 -28.68 -5.16 2.74
N ASP A 282 -28.77 -6.43 2.35
CA ASP A 282 -28.47 -7.56 3.25
C ASP A 282 -27.01 -7.56 3.74
N ASP A 283 -26.05 -7.30 2.85
CA ASP A 283 -24.64 -7.24 3.22
C ASP A 283 -24.35 -6.01 4.08
N VAL A 284 -25.01 -4.88 3.81
CA VAL A 284 -24.90 -3.68 4.65
C VAL A 284 -25.45 -3.96 6.05
N ASP A 285 -26.62 -4.61 6.17
CA ASP A 285 -27.20 -4.99 7.45
C ASP A 285 -26.32 -5.96 8.22
N ASN A 286 -25.72 -6.93 7.54
CA ASN A 286 -24.74 -7.83 8.15
C ASN A 286 -23.53 -7.08 8.72
N GLN A 287 -23.03 -6.05 8.02
CA GLN A 287 -21.92 -5.21 8.51
C GLN A 287 -22.36 -4.34 9.71
N VAL A 288 -23.58 -3.81 9.70
CA VAL A 288 -24.15 -3.08 10.84
C VAL A 288 -24.26 -4.00 12.06
N GLN A 289 -24.76 -5.22 11.90
CA GLN A 289 -24.89 -6.20 12.99
C GLN A 289 -23.52 -6.62 13.54
N ALA A 290 -22.54 -6.88 12.66
CA ALA A 290 -21.19 -7.20 13.07
C ALA A 290 -20.53 -6.06 13.86
N ALA A 291 -20.67 -4.81 13.39
CA ALA A 291 -20.17 -3.65 14.10
C ALA A 291 -20.87 -3.44 15.45
N ALA A 292 -22.20 -3.69 15.53
CA ALA A 292 -22.95 -3.60 16.76
C ALA A 292 -22.53 -4.69 17.78
N ALA A 293 -22.28 -5.90 17.33
CA ALA A 293 -21.76 -6.96 18.19
C ALA A 293 -20.40 -6.59 18.79
N MET A 294 -19.49 -6.06 17.98
CA MET A 294 -18.18 -5.59 18.44
C MET A 294 -18.29 -4.39 19.39
N ALA A 295 -19.19 -3.45 19.14
CA ALA A 295 -19.43 -2.33 20.05
C ALA A 295 -19.86 -2.82 21.44
N ARG A 296 -20.73 -3.81 21.51
CA ARG A 296 -21.16 -4.41 22.79
C ARG A 296 -20.02 -5.09 23.54
N GLN A 297 -19.12 -5.80 22.84
CA GLN A 297 -17.95 -6.46 23.44
C GLN A 297 -17.02 -5.47 24.18
N VAL A 298 -16.91 -4.25 23.67
CA VAL A 298 -16.06 -3.21 24.27
C VAL A 298 -16.84 -2.22 25.16
N GLY A 299 -18.11 -2.54 25.48
CA GLY A 299 -18.96 -1.69 26.32
C GLY A 299 -19.36 -0.37 25.65
N SER A 300 -19.52 -0.37 24.34
CA SER A 300 -20.01 0.76 23.55
C SER A 300 -21.49 0.56 23.19
N ASP A 301 -22.27 1.66 23.22
CA ASP A 301 -23.68 1.62 22.83
C ASP A 301 -23.83 1.80 21.31
N PRO A 302 -24.37 0.81 20.58
CA PRO A 302 -24.68 0.92 19.16
C PRO A 302 -25.94 1.75 18.86
N GLY A 303 -26.64 2.27 19.88
CA GLY A 303 -27.95 2.93 19.75
C GLY A 303 -27.95 4.29 19.03
N ARG A 304 -26.79 4.89 18.73
CA ARG A 304 -26.71 6.04 17.83
C ARG A 304 -26.66 5.53 16.39
N ARG A 305 -27.80 5.55 15.70
CA ARG A 305 -27.86 5.35 14.25
C ARG A 305 -26.87 6.30 13.58
N ILE A 306 -25.94 5.76 12.79
CA ILE A 306 -25.21 6.54 11.80
C ILE A 306 -26.28 7.04 10.84
N PRO A 307 -26.46 8.34 10.63
CA PRO A 307 -27.39 8.79 9.61
C PRO A 307 -26.91 8.25 8.27
N PHE A 308 -27.64 7.29 7.73
CA PHE A 308 -27.48 6.85 6.36
C PHE A 308 -27.92 8.06 5.50
N LEU A 309 -26.98 8.79 4.96
CA LEU A 309 -27.24 9.67 3.84
C LEU A 309 -27.56 8.74 2.66
N PRO A 310 -28.79 8.82 2.09
CA PRO A 310 -29.03 8.14 0.82
C PRO A 310 -27.96 8.62 -0.16
N PRO A 311 -27.49 7.76 -1.08
CA PRO A 311 -26.54 8.18 -2.08
C PRO A 311 -27.14 9.39 -2.80
N GLU A 312 -26.47 10.55 -2.71
CA GLU A 312 -26.75 11.62 -3.65
C GLU A 312 -26.68 10.99 -5.03
N LYS A 313 -27.75 11.17 -5.81
CA LYS A 313 -27.76 10.80 -7.22
C LYS A 313 -26.67 11.63 -7.88
N SER A 314 -25.41 11.17 -7.78
CA SER A 314 -24.32 11.74 -8.52
C SER A 314 -24.61 11.45 -9.99
N ASP A 315 -24.75 12.49 -10.75
CA ASP A 315 -24.76 12.48 -12.20
C ASP A 315 -23.58 11.66 -12.72
N ALA A 316 -23.80 10.38 -12.93
CA ALA A 316 -22.89 9.48 -13.64
C ALA A 316 -23.04 9.77 -15.14
N LYS A 317 -22.70 11.01 -15.54
CA LYS A 317 -22.45 11.39 -16.94
C LYS A 317 -21.30 12.37 -16.95
N LYS A 318 -20.17 11.85 -17.33
CA LYS A 318 -18.91 12.45 -17.83
C LYS A 318 -17.69 11.92 -17.07
N ILE A 319 -17.24 10.78 -17.51
CA ILE A 319 -15.82 10.55 -17.84
C ILE A 319 -15.83 9.47 -18.96
#